data_52761ac7c86a9de96dce35627db59f5f
#
_entry.id   52761ac7c86a9de96dce35627db59f5f
#
_cell.length_a   1.000
_cell.length_b   1.000
_cell.length_c   1.000
_cell.angle_alpha   90.00
_cell.angle_beta   90.00
_cell.angle_gamma   90.00
#
_symmetry.space_group_name_H-M   'P 1'
#
loop_
_entity.id
_entity.type
_entity.pdbx_description
1 polymer ?
#
loop_
_entity_poly.entity_id
_entity_poly.type
_entity_poly.pdbx_seq_one_letter_code
_entity_poly.pdbx_strand_id
1 'polypeptide(L)'
;ALILLPVVALTGGSLTMPSHVLRIAFLRTLLHIAAMGTFFTALRFLPLADATAITFVLPFILLLLGWLLMGEEVGPRRIAACAAGFAGTLLVIQPSFAVVGWPALLPLLVAGIFAGFMLLTRRIAKETDAVALQAVSGLMATALLVAGIALGAGSDLAILEFVRPTLREALLLAAVGVFGTIGHLLLTWSLRFAPSATVAPMQYLEIPVATFVGWAVFGDLPNGLAALGIAVTMGAGLYILMRERIAARSLPAK
;
A
#
# COMPACT_ATOMS: atom_id res chain seq x y z
N ALA A 1 -11.74 -3.52 -11.21
CA ALA A 1 -13.06 -4.10 -11.48
C ALA A 1 -13.01 -5.11 -12.63
N LEU A 2 -12.64 -4.72 -13.86
CA LEU A 2 -12.68 -5.58 -15.06
C LEU A 2 -11.94 -6.92 -14.90
N ILE A 3 -10.87 -6.97 -14.13
CA ILE A 3 -10.08 -8.19 -13.89
C ILE A 3 -10.78 -9.11 -12.90
N LEU A 4 -11.38 -8.57 -11.84
CA LEU A 4 -11.92 -9.37 -10.74
C LEU A 4 -13.37 -9.79 -10.91
N LEU A 5 -14.18 -9.04 -11.66
CA LEU A 5 -15.57 -9.41 -11.92
C LEU A 5 -15.69 -10.78 -12.61
N PRO A 6 -14.90 -11.09 -13.68
CA PRO A 6 -14.90 -12.44 -14.24
C PRO A 6 -14.47 -13.51 -13.25
N VAL A 7 -13.47 -13.21 -12.39
CA VAL A 7 -13.01 -14.16 -11.35
C VAL A 7 -14.14 -14.46 -10.36
N VAL A 8 -14.84 -13.45 -9.85
CA VAL A 8 -15.98 -13.64 -8.95
C VAL A 8 -17.08 -14.47 -9.61
N ALA A 9 -17.39 -14.17 -10.88
CA ALA A 9 -18.41 -14.90 -11.62
C ALA A 9 -18.04 -16.38 -11.84
N LEU A 10 -16.79 -16.67 -12.17
CA LEU A 10 -16.29 -18.04 -12.41
C LEU A 10 -16.17 -18.86 -11.11
N THR A 11 -15.88 -18.21 -9.98
CA THR A 11 -15.74 -18.88 -8.68
C THR A 11 -17.08 -19.02 -7.94
N GLY A 12 -18.18 -18.55 -8.52
CA GLY A 12 -19.49 -18.55 -7.86
C GLY A 12 -19.57 -17.61 -6.65
N GLY A 13 -18.63 -16.65 -6.56
CA GLY A 13 -18.57 -15.67 -5.46
C GLY A 13 -19.74 -14.69 -5.52
N SER A 14 -20.18 -14.22 -4.36
CA SER A 14 -21.22 -13.19 -4.25
C SER A 14 -20.60 -11.81 -4.03
N LEU A 15 -21.09 -10.80 -4.77
CA LEU A 15 -20.77 -9.40 -4.55
C LEU A 15 -21.65 -8.76 -3.45
N THR A 16 -22.64 -9.51 -2.94
CA THR A 16 -23.52 -9.01 -1.87
C THR A 16 -22.77 -8.97 -0.55
N MET A 17 -22.84 -7.84 0.11
CA MET A 17 -22.17 -7.60 1.39
C MET A 17 -23.13 -6.94 2.37
N PRO A 18 -22.97 -7.18 3.68
CA PRO A 18 -23.71 -6.44 4.70
C PRO A 18 -23.53 -4.93 4.55
N SER A 19 -24.54 -4.15 4.90
CA SER A 19 -24.51 -2.70 4.72
C SER A 19 -23.37 -2.01 5.47
N HIS A 20 -22.98 -2.52 6.64
CA HIS A 20 -21.85 -1.98 7.39
C HIS A 20 -20.51 -2.24 6.67
N VAL A 21 -20.33 -3.43 6.05
CA VAL A 21 -19.15 -3.76 5.24
C VAL A 21 -19.08 -2.85 4.01
N LEU A 22 -20.22 -2.62 3.33
CA LEU A 22 -20.27 -1.71 2.18
C LEU A 22 -19.89 -0.27 2.55
N ARG A 23 -20.34 0.23 3.71
CA ARG A 23 -19.96 1.58 4.19
C ARG A 23 -18.45 1.68 4.43
N ILE A 24 -17.86 0.66 5.08
CA ILE A 24 -16.42 0.64 5.33
C ILE A 24 -15.66 0.45 4.00
N ALA A 25 -16.15 -0.40 3.08
CA ALA A 25 -15.57 -0.56 1.75
C ALA A 25 -15.60 0.75 0.94
N PHE A 26 -16.66 1.53 1.05
CA PHE A 26 -16.75 2.86 0.44
C PHE A 26 -15.72 3.84 1.04
N LEU A 27 -15.65 3.92 2.37
CA LEU A 27 -14.70 4.80 3.05
C LEU A 27 -13.24 4.43 2.73
N ARG A 28 -12.92 3.12 2.75
CA ARG A 28 -11.56 2.67 2.35
C ARG A 28 -11.26 3.01 0.90
N THR A 29 -12.25 2.95 0.01
CA THR A 29 -12.08 3.30 -1.41
C THR A 29 -11.80 4.79 -1.57
N LEU A 30 -12.51 5.65 -0.83
CA LEU A 30 -12.22 7.08 -0.79
C LEU A 30 -10.80 7.37 -0.29
N LEU A 31 -10.38 6.72 0.80
CA LEU A 31 -9.01 6.86 1.31
C LEU A 31 -7.98 6.42 0.28
N HIS A 32 -8.24 5.31 -0.44
CA HIS A 32 -7.32 4.84 -1.49
C HIS A 32 -7.18 5.85 -2.64
N ILE A 33 -8.30 6.39 -3.14
CA ILE A 33 -8.30 7.42 -4.18
C ILE A 33 -7.57 8.68 -3.69
N ALA A 34 -7.86 9.10 -2.45
CA ALA A 34 -7.21 10.27 -1.84
C ALA A 34 -5.70 10.07 -1.68
N ALA A 35 -5.26 8.87 -1.22
CA ALA A 35 -3.83 8.55 -1.10
C ALA A 35 -3.13 8.62 -2.45
N MET A 36 -3.71 7.98 -3.49
CA MET A 36 -3.14 8.00 -4.84
C MET A 36 -3.10 9.41 -5.42
N GLY A 37 -4.19 10.16 -5.35
CA GLY A 37 -4.24 11.55 -5.82
C GLY A 37 -3.22 12.44 -5.11
N THR A 38 -3.09 12.30 -3.79
CA THR A 38 -2.09 13.06 -3.00
C THR A 38 -0.66 12.66 -3.37
N PHE A 39 -0.40 11.36 -3.57
CA PHE A 39 0.93 10.88 -3.97
C PHE A 39 1.34 11.42 -5.35
N PHE A 40 0.47 11.29 -6.35
CA PHE A 40 0.75 11.86 -7.68
C PHE A 40 0.88 13.39 -7.65
N THR A 41 0.16 14.07 -6.76
CA THR A 41 0.33 15.51 -6.54
C THR A 41 1.70 15.81 -5.94
N ALA A 42 2.17 15.00 -4.97
CA ALA A 42 3.51 15.16 -4.38
C ALA A 42 4.62 15.04 -5.43
N LEU A 43 4.47 14.15 -6.42
CA LEU A 43 5.45 13.97 -7.52
C LEU A 43 5.59 15.18 -8.45
N ARG A 44 4.69 16.17 -8.35
CA ARG A 44 4.86 17.46 -9.07
C ARG A 44 5.90 18.35 -8.41
N PHE A 45 6.21 18.11 -7.14
CA PHE A 45 7.09 18.95 -6.31
C PHE A 45 8.33 18.21 -5.85
N LEU A 46 8.28 16.89 -5.74
CA LEU A 46 9.33 16.05 -5.19
C LEU A 46 9.76 14.97 -6.19
N PRO A 47 11.06 14.64 -6.25
CA PRO A 47 11.52 13.42 -6.93
C PRO A 47 10.82 12.18 -6.35
N LEU A 48 10.59 11.18 -7.20
CA LEU A 48 9.95 9.92 -6.80
C LEU A 48 10.66 9.26 -5.60
N ALA A 49 11.99 9.30 -5.58
CA ALA A 49 12.80 8.75 -4.51
C ALA A 49 12.49 9.42 -3.17
N ASP A 50 12.44 10.75 -3.13
CA ASP A 50 12.19 11.53 -1.91
C ASP A 50 10.75 11.32 -1.42
N ALA A 51 9.77 11.39 -2.32
CA ALA A 51 8.36 11.14 -2.00
C ALA A 51 8.16 9.73 -1.43
N THR A 52 8.79 8.72 -2.05
CA THR A 52 8.70 7.32 -1.60
C THR A 52 9.37 7.15 -0.24
N ALA A 53 10.57 7.72 -0.03
CA ALA A 53 11.28 7.62 1.25
C ALA A 53 10.45 8.17 2.41
N ILE A 54 9.79 9.32 2.22
CA ILE A 54 8.93 9.92 3.24
C ILE A 54 7.68 9.04 3.48
N THR A 55 7.09 8.47 2.42
CA THR A 55 5.93 7.58 2.54
C THR A 55 6.25 6.33 3.36
N PHE A 56 7.50 5.85 3.37
CA PHE A 56 7.94 4.71 4.21
C PHE A 56 7.92 4.98 5.72
N VAL A 57 7.46 6.13 6.18
CA VAL A 57 7.00 6.37 7.56
C VAL A 57 5.70 5.60 7.86
N LEU A 58 4.94 5.19 6.84
CA LEU A 58 3.68 4.43 6.94
C LEU A 58 3.69 3.29 7.97
N PRO A 59 4.70 2.39 8.05
CA PRO A 59 4.69 1.31 9.03
C PRO A 59 4.64 1.79 10.49
N PHE A 60 5.27 2.92 10.81
CA PHE A 60 5.16 3.50 12.15
C PHE A 60 3.76 4.03 12.44
N ILE A 61 3.17 4.73 11.46
CA ILE A 61 1.79 5.23 11.59
C ILE A 61 0.83 4.05 11.75
N LEU A 62 1.05 2.97 10.99
CA LEU A 62 0.24 1.76 11.08
C LEU A 62 0.36 1.07 12.44
N LEU A 63 1.56 0.99 13.03
CA LEU A 63 1.76 0.50 14.40
C LEU A 63 1.00 1.36 15.41
N LEU A 64 1.15 2.68 15.32
CA LEU A 64 0.50 3.63 16.22
C LEU A 64 -1.03 3.52 16.14
N LEU A 65 -1.58 3.55 14.93
CA LEU A 65 -3.03 3.46 14.73
C LEU A 65 -3.58 2.07 15.07
N GLY A 66 -2.85 0.99 14.80
CA GLY A 66 -3.20 -0.37 15.21
C GLY A 66 -3.33 -0.48 16.73
N TRP A 67 -2.38 0.10 17.45
CA TRP A 67 -2.45 0.18 18.91
C TRP A 67 -3.62 1.03 19.40
N LEU A 68 -3.74 2.27 18.89
CA LEU A 68 -4.75 3.23 19.37
C LEU A 68 -6.19 2.83 19.01
N LEU A 69 -6.43 2.32 17.79
CA LEU A 69 -7.77 2.14 17.24
C LEU A 69 -8.23 0.68 17.22
N MET A 70 -7.31 -0.26 17.21
CA MET A 70 -7.60 -1.69 17.13
C MET A 70 -7.23 -2.44 18.42
N GLY A 71 -6.57 -1.79 19.38
CA GLY A 71 -6.07 -2.42 20.60
C GLY A 71 -5.00 -3.48 20.32
N GLU A 72 -4.27 -3.37 19.20
CA GLU A 72 -3.23 -4.34 18.85
C GLU A 72 -2.01 -4.16 19.75
N GLU A 73 -1.42 -5.27 20.18
CA GLU A 73 -0.18 -5.23 20.98
C GLU A 73 1.00 -4.79 20.10
N VAL A 74 1.63 -3.68 20.47
CA VAL A 74 2.83 -3.15 19.83
C VAL A 74 4.01 -3.29 20.78
N GLY A 75 4.74 -4.41 20.64
CA GLY A 75 5.93 -4.66 21.44
C GLY A 75 7.17 -3.91 20.91
N PRO A 76 8.20 -3.69 21.77
CA PRO A 76 9.41 -2.95 21.41
C PRO A 76 10.16 -3.57 20.22
N ARG A 77 10.02 -4.87 20.01
CA ARG A 77 10.64 -5.59 18.89
C ARG A 77 10.06 -5.19 17.53
N ARG A 78 8.74 -4.95 17.45
CA ARG A 78 8.09 -4.48 16.21
C ARG A 78 8.51 -3.05 15.90
N ILE A 79 8.61 -2.20 16.92
CA ILE A 79 9.12 -0.83 16.78
C ILE A 79 10.58 -0.85 16.30
N ALA A 80 11.43 -1.67 16.91
CA ALA A 80 12.83 -1.79 16.51
C ALA A 80 12.98 -2.31 15.06
N ALA A 81 12.16 -3.28 14.66
CA ALA A 81 12.17 -3.79 13.28
C ALA A 81 11.70 -2.72 12.28
N CYS A 82 10.68 -1.94 12.62
CA CYS A 82 10.28 -0.78 11.79
C CYS A 82 11.40 0.25 11.70
N ALA A 83 12.06 0.57 12.81
CA ALA A 83 13.17 1.53 12.81
C ALA A 83 14.35 1.03 11.94
N ALA A 84 14.72 -0.25 12.07
CA ALA A 84 15.75 -0.87 11.24
C ALA A 84 15.36 -0.90 9.75
N GLY A 85 14.12 -1.32 9.44
CA GLY A 85 13.60 -1.33 8.07
C GLY A 85 13.57 0.06 7.44
N PHE A 86 13.14 1.08 8.19
CA PHE A 86 13.15 2.46 7.74
C PHE A 86 14.58 2.98 7.49
N ALA A 87 15.50 2.74 8.42
CA ALA A 87 16.91 3.09 8.23
C ALA A 87 17.52 2.41 6.99
N GLY A 88 17.24 1.12 6.80
CA GLY A 88 17.64 0.39 5.60
C GLY A 88 17.05 0.98 4.33
N THR A 89 15.78 1.38 4.35
CA THR A 89 15.11 2.05 3.22
C THR A 89 15.81 3.36 2.85
N LEU A 90 16.18 4.17 3.84
CA LEU A 90 16.92 5.42 3.59
C LEU A 90 18.29 5.17 2.96
N LEU A 91 18.98 4.08 3.33
CA LEU A 91 20.25 3.69 2.72
C LEU A 91 20.09 3.24 1.26
N VAL A 92 18.97 2.61 0.92
CA VAL A 92 18.68 2.19 -0.47
C VAL A 92 18.29 3.38 -1.33
N ILE A 93 17.31 4.17 -0.87
CA ILE A 93 16.73 5.26 -1.66
C ILE A 93 17.69 6.45 -1.74
N GLN A 94 18.52 6.70 -0.72
CA GLN A 94 19.46 7.82 -0.61
C GLN A 94 18.79 9.16 -1.00
N PRO A 95 17.66 9.51 -0.34
CA PRO A 95 16.89 10.68 -0.74
C PRO A 95 17.72 11.96 -0.59
N SER A 96 17.55 12.88 -1.53
CA SER A 96 18.20 14.20 -1.47
C SER A 96 17.30 15.19 -0.75
N PHE A 97 17.33 15.22 0.56
CA PHE A 97 16.53 16.18 1.35
C PHE A 97 16.95 17.66 1.21
N ALA A 98 17.78 17.99 0.23
CA ALA A 98 18.34 19.35 0.06
C ALA A 98 17.27 20.43 -0.19
N VAL A 99 16.08 20.07 -0.68
CA VAL A 99 14.97 21.00 -0.99
C VAL A 99 13.65 20.48 -0.43
N VAL A 100 13.67 19.92 0.76
CA VAL A 100 12.47 19.41 1.41
C VAL A 100 11.78 20.54 2.19
N GLY A 101 10.87 21.23 1.52
CA GLY A 101 10.01 22.23 2.15
C GLY A 101 8.63 21.65 2.48
N TRP A 102 7.60 22.52 2.46
CA TRP A 102 6.20 22.13 2.68
C TRP A 102 5.71 20.93 1.83
N PRO A 103 6.23 20.67 0.58
CA PRO A 103 5.78 19.53 -0.21
C PRO A 103 6.01 18.16 0.45
N ALA A 104 6.95 18.06 1.41
CA ALA A 104 7.15 16.83 2.19
C ALA A 104 5.93 16.41 3.04
N LEU A 105 5.05 17.35 3.33
CA LEU A 105 3.80 17.04 4.05
C LEU A 105 2.84 16.19 3.20
N LEU A 106 2.93 16.25 1.87
CA LEU A 106 2.07 15.45 0.99
C LEU A 106 2.34 13.94 1.12
N PRO A 107 3.57 13.42 0.96
CA PRO A 107 3.83 11.99 1.18
C PRO A 107 3.60 11.55 2.63
N LEU A 108 3.80 12.42 3.61
CA LEU A 108 3.45 12.13 5.00
C LEU A 108 1.94 11.97 5.18
N LEU A 109 1.14 12.82 4.53
CA LEU A 109 -0.32 12.70 4.48
C LEU A 109 -0.74 11.40 3.77
N VAL A 110 -0.08 11.04 2.66
CA VAL A 110 -0.28 9.74 1.98
C VAL A 110 -0.08 8.59 2.94
N ALA A 111 1.01 8.58 3.71
CA ALA A 111 1.29 7.53 4.69
C ALA A 111 0.16 7.42 5.73
N GLY A 112 -0.35 8.54 6.25
CA GLY A 112 -1.48 8.56 7.19
C GLY A 112 -2.78 8.04 6.57
N ILE A 113 -3.14 8.51 5.40
CA ILE A 113 -4.35 8.09 4.68
C ILE A 113 -4.28 6.59 4.35
N PHE A 114 -3.13 6.10 3.85
CA PHE A 114 -2.98 4.70 3.48
C PHE A 114 -2.93 3.77 4.71
N ALA A 115 -2.38 4.23 5.84
CA ALA A 115 -2.51 3.52 7.11
C ALA A 115 -3.98 3.37 7.53
N GLY A 116 -4.78 4.42 7.41
CA GLY A 116 -6.23 4.36 7.61
C GLY A 116 -6.93 3.38 6.67
N PHE A 117 -6.58 3.37 5.39
CA PHE A 117 -7.06 2.38 4.42
C PHE A 117 -6.74 0.95 4.86
N MET A 118 -5.52 0.68 5.33
CA MET A 118 -5.12 -0.65 5.80
C MET A 118 -5.89 -1.07 7.04
N LEU A 119 -6.12 -0.17 7.99
CA LEU A 119 -6.90 -0.45 9.20
C LEU A 119 -8.37 -0.73 8.90
N LEU A 120 -8.99 0.05 8.02
CA LEU A 120 -10.36 -0.23 7.57
C LEU A 120 -10.44 -1.57 6.84
N THR A 121 -9.43 -1.90 6.02
CA THR A 121 -9.34 -3.21 5.38
C THR A 121 -9.24 -4.31 6.42
N ARG A 122 -8.38 -4.17 7.43
CA ARG A 122 -8.21 -5.13 8.53
C ARG A 122 -9.52 -5.36 9.28
N ARG A 123 -10.29 -4.29 9.54
CA ARG A 123 -11.55 -4.36 10.27
C ARG A 123 -12.57 -5.29 9.62
N ILE A 124 -12.66 -5.28 8.28
CA ILE A 124 -13.66 -6.06 7.53
C ILE A 124 -13.07 -7.29 6.81
N ALA A 125 -11.76 -7.50 6.86
CA ALA A 125 -11.09 -8.56 6.12
C ALA A 125 -11.57 -9.98 6.48
N LYS A 126 -12.10 -10.19 7.70
CA LYS A 126 -12.65 -11.48 8.14
C LYS A 126 -14.13 -11.66 7.82
N GLU A 127 -14.83 -10.58 7.53
CA GLU A 127 -16.29 -10.56 7.34
C GLU A 127 -16.70 -10.75 5.87
N THR A 128 -15.74 -10.68 4.95
CA THR A 128 -16.02 -10.78 3.52
C THR A 128 -14.91 -11.50 2.77
N ASP A 129 -15.20 -11.97 1.58
CA ASP A 129 -14.19 -12.51 0.67
C ASP A 129 -13.30 -11.39 0.11
N ALA A 130 -11.98 -11.62 0.05
CA ALA A 130 -11.01 -10.62 -0.38
C ALA A 130 -11.18 -10.24 -1.87
N VAL A 131 -11.55 -11.21 -2.72
CA VAL A 131 -11.74 -10.99 -4.16
C VAL A 131 -13.00 -10.16 -4.38
N ALA A 132 -14.10 -10.52 -3.70
CA ALA A 132 -15.35 -9.78 -3.74
C ALA A 132 -15.17 -8.34 -3.20
N LEU A 133 -14.50 -8.17 -2.07
CA LEU A 133 -14.21 -6.86 -1.50
C LEU A 133 -13.42 -5.97 -2.47
N GLN A 134 -12.40 -6.53 -3.11
CA GLN A 134 -11.57 -5.80 -4.06
C GLN A 134 -12.34 -5.48 -5.36
N ALA A 135 -13.21 -6.39 -5.83
CA ALA A 135 -14.07 -6.15 -6.99
C ALA A 135 -15.06 -5.00 -6.73
N VAL A 136 -15.76 -5.03 -5.58
CA VAL A 136 -16.71 -3.99 -5.16
C VAL A 136 -16.00 -2.64 -4.98
N SER A 137 -14.84 -2.62 -4.32
CA SER A 137 -14.04 -1.39 -4.18
C SER A 137 -13.58 -0.85 -5.54
N GLY A 138 -13.20 -1.74 -6.47
CA GLY A 138 -12.84 -1.36 -7.83
C GLY A 138 -14.02 -0.77 -8.63
N LEU A 139 -15.24 -1.29 -8.45
CA LEU A 139 -16.46 -0.70 -9.04
C LEU A 139 -16.76 0.68 -8.47
N MET A 140 -16.69 0.81 -7.13
CA MET A 140 -16.89 2.08 -6.44
C MET A 140 -15.86 3.13 -6.90
N ALA A 141 -14.57 2.75 -6.96
CA ALA A 141 -13.51 3.65 -7.42
C ALA A 141 -13.73 4.08 -8.87
N THR A 142 -14.10 3.14 -9.76
CA THR A 142 -14.38 3.45 -11.16
C THR A 142 -15.54 4.44 -11.28
N ALA A 143 -16.63 4.20 -10.57
CA ALA A 143 -17.81 5.10 -10.58
C ALA A 143 -17.45 6.49 -10.07
N LEU A 144 -16.71 6.59 -8.95
CA LEU A 144 -16.27 7.87 -8.38
C LEU A 144 -15.34 8.64 -9.32
N LEU A 145 -14.36 7.96 -9.93
CA LEU A 145 -13.42 8.60 -10.84
C LEU A 145 -14.09 9.04 -12.15
N VAL A 146 -14.98 8.21 -12.73
CA VAL A 146 -15.75 8.58 -13.92
C VAL A 146 -16.67 9.77 -13.62
N ALA A 147 -17.36 9.76 -12.48
CA ALA A 147 -18.17 10.90 -12.05
C ALA A 147 -17.32 12.16 -11.83
N GLY A 148 -16.14 12.01 -11.21
CA GLY A 148 -15.19 13.11 -11.00
C GLY A 148 -14.73 13.73 -12.33
N ILE A 149 -14.35 12.91 -13.31
CA ILE A 149 -13.94 13.38 -14.65
C ILE A 149 -15.13 14.05 -15.36
N ALA A 150 -16.33 13.45 -15.30
CA ALA A 150 -17.51 14.01 -15.95
C ALA A 150 -17.94 15.35 -15.36
N LEU A 151 -17.89 15.49 -14.03
CA LEU A 151 -18.24 16.73 -13.33
C LEU A 151 -17.13 17.80 -13.43
N GLY A 152 -15.87 17.36 -13.58
CA GLY A 152 -14.72 18.23 -13.78
C GLY A 152 -14.49 18.64 -15.23
N ALA A 153 -15.25 18.12 -16.17
CA ALA A 153 -15.16 18.48 -17.58
C ALA A 153 -15.45 19.98 -17.75
N GLY A 154 -14.44 20.73 -18.23
CA GLY A 154 -14.51 22.19 -18.36
C GLY A 154 -14.02 22.98 -17.15
N SER A 155 -13.52 22.33 -16.11
CA SER A 155 -12.78 22.98 -15.02
C SER A 155 -11.29 23.08 -15.38
N ASP A 156 -10.59 24.12 -14.87
CA ASP A 156 -9.13 24.30 -15.04
C ASP A 156 -8.31 23.33 -14.19
N LEU A 157 -8.93 22.26 -13.66
CA LEU A 157 -8.26 21.27 -12.83
C LEU A 157 -7.60 20.19 -13.71
N ALA A 158 -6.33 20.35 -14.01
CA ALA A 158 -5.54 19.41 -14.81
C ALA A 158 -5.60 17.93 -14.33
N ILE A 159 -5.95 17.68 -13.07
CA ILE A 159 -6.10 16.32 -12.51
C ILE A 159 -7.37 15.62 -13.01
N LEU A 160 -8.36 16.37 -13.51
CA LEU A 160 -9.64 15.87 -14.05
C LEU A 160 -9.68 15.88 -15.58
N GLU A 161 -8.61 16.33 -16.22
CA GLU A 161 -8.51 16.35 -17.68
C GLU A 161 -8.28 14.93 -18.22
N PHE A 162 -9.16 14.50 -19.14
CA PHE A 162 -9.03 13.21 -19.79
C PHE A 162 -8.06 13.30 -20.97
N VAL A 163 -6.88 12.71 -20.82
CA VAL A 163 -5.88 12.56 -21.88
C VAL A 163 -5.98 11.16 -22.47
N ARG A 164 -6.11 11.05 -23.79
CA ARG A 164 -6.12 9.74 -24.46
C ARG A 164 -4.72 9.14 -24.43
N PRO A 165 -4.54 7.95 -23.81
CA PRO A 165 -3.23 7.30 -23.78
C PRO A 165 -2.86 6.74 -25.15
N THR A 166 -1.59 6.77 -25.48
CA THR A 166 -1.02 5.97 -26.59
C THR A 166 -1.13 4.48 -26.26
N LEU A 167 -0.97 3.62 -27.26
CA LEU A 167 -1.00 2.16 -27.06
C LEU A 167 0.01 1.70 -25.99
N ARG A 168 1.24 2.26 -26.00
CA ARG A 168 2.28 1.95 -25.03
C ARG A 168 1.84 2.35 -23.62
N GLU A 169 1.32 3.55 -23.45
CA GLU A 169 0.82 4.04 -22.15
C GLU A 169 -0.39 3.22 -21.67
N ALA A 170 -1.31 2.86 -22.57
CA ALA A 170 -2.44 2.00 -22.23
C ALA A 170 -1.98 0.61 -21.75
N LEU A 171 -0.97 0.00 -22.38
CA LEU A 171 -0.40 -1.27 -21.94
C LEU A 171 0.29 -1.14 -20.57
N LEU A 172 1.04 -0.06 -20.33
CA LEU A 172 1.67 0.21 -19.04
C LEU A 172 0.60 0.43 -17.94
N LEU A 173 -0.44 1.19 -18.21
CA LEU A 173 -1.56 1.39 -17.29
C LEU A 173 -2.29 0.07 -16.99
N ALA A 174 -2.49 -0.77 -17.99
CA ALA A 174 -3.05 -2.11 -17.80
C ALA A 174 -2.16 -2.97 -16.90
N ALA A 175 -0.84 -2.98 -17.14
CA ALA A 175 0.11 -3.71 -16.30
C ALA A 175 0.09 -3.21 -14.84
N VAL A 176 0.11 -1.90 -14.61
CA VAL A 176 -0.03 -1.29 -13.27
C VAL A 176 -1.36 -1.73 -12.63
N GLY A 177 -2.45 -1.73 -13.40
CA GLY A 177 -3.77 -2.19 -12.92
C GLY A 177 -3.77 -3.67 -12.50
N VAL A 178 -3.10 -4.55 -13.26
CA VAL A 178 -2.97 -5.99 -12.94
C VAL A 178 -2.14 -6.18 -11.67
N PHE A 179 -0.91 -5.64 -11.66
CA PHE A 179 -0.01 -5.79 -10.51
C PHE A 179 -0.58 -5.13 -9.25
N GLY A 180 -1.18 -3.95 -9.37
CA GLY A 180 -1.85 -3.28 -8.27
C GLY A 180 -3.03 -4.10 -7.73
N THR A 181 -3.83 -4.71 -8.59
CA THR A 181 -4.93 -5.60 -8.17
C THR A 181 -4.41 -6.80 -7.39
N ILE A 182 -3.37 -7.47 -7.89
CA ILE A 182 -2.74 -8.61 -7.20
C ILE A 182 -2.16 -8.17 -5.85
N GLY A 183 -1.41 -7.07 -5.81
CA GLY A 183 -0.82 -6.53 -4.60
C GLY A 183 -1.87 -6.21 -3.52
N HIS A 184 -2.97 -5.55 -3.91
CA HIS A 184 -4.07 -5.25 -2.98
C HIS A 184 -4.84 -6.48 -2.52
N LEU A 185 -4.97 -7.52 -3.35
CA LEU A 185 -5.54 -8.81 -2.92
C LEU A 185 -4.65 -9.47 -1.87
N LEU A 186 -3.35 -9.56 -2.13
CA LEU A 186 -2.39 -10.13 -1.19
C LEU A 186 -2.35 -9.34 0.12
N LEU A 187 -2.41 -8.01 0.06
CA LEU A 187 -2.51 -7.15 1.23
C LEU A 187 -3.79 -7.43 2.04
N THR A 188 -4.94 -7.52 1.36
CA THR A 188 -6.23 -7.82 2.01
C THR A 188 -6.20 -9.19 2.68
N TRP A 189 -5.62 -10.19 2.02
CA TRP A 189 -5.43 -11.51 2.62
C TRP A 189 -4.47 -11.48 3.81
N SER A 190 -3.35 -10.78 3.72
CA SER A 190 -2.41 -10.68 4.85
C SER A 190 -3.07 -10.06 6.08
N LEU A 191 -3.87 -9.01 5.89
CA LEU A 191 -4.62 -8.34 6.96
C LEU A 191 -5.79 -9.19 7.49
N ARG A 192 -6.26 -10.19 6.75
CA ARG A 192 -7.23 -11.18 7.26
C ARG A 192 -6.62 -12.11 8.30
N PHE A 193 -5.36 -12.52 8.11
CA PHE A 193 -4.69 -13.53 8.92
C PHE A 193 -3.77 -12.94 9.99
N ALA A 194 -3.22 -11.75 9.77
CA ALA A 194 -2.27 -11.12 10.67
C ALA A 194 -2.73 -9.74 11.14
N PRO A 195 -2.42 -9.34 12.39
CA PRO A 195 -2.61 -7.97 12.86
C PRO A 195 -1.84 -6.96 12.00
N SER A 196 -2.33 -5.74 11.91
CA SER A 196 -1.66 -4.66 11.18
C SER A 196 -0.28 -4.37 11.75
N ALA A 197 -0.10 -4.51 13.06
CA ALA A 197 1.18 -4.37 13.74
C ALA A 197 2.23 -5.43 13.34
N THR A 198 1.81 -6.62 12.88
CA THR A 198 2.71 -7.64 12.31
C THR A 198 3.04 -7.33 10.85
N VAL A 199 2.06 -6.84 10.08
CA VAL A 199 2.24 -6.52 8.66
C VAL A 199 3.12 -5.27 8.47
N ALA A 200 3.07 -4.31 9.40
CA ALA A 200 3.77 -3.04 9.29
C ALA A 200 5.29 -3.19 8.97
N PRO A 201 6.12 -3.89 9.76
CA PRO A 201 7.55 -4.01 9.45
C PRO A 201 7.83 -4.85 8.20
N MET A 202 6.89 -5.71 7.76
CA MET A 202 7.05 -6.52 6.55
C MET A 202 6.94 -5.69 5.27
N GLN A 203 6.36 -4.51 5.31
CA GLN A 203 6.26 -3.62 4.16
C GLN A 203 7.64 -3.18 3.65
N TYR A 204 8.64 -3.12 4.54
CA TYR A 204 10.02 -2.80 4.12
C TYR A 204 10.63 -3.88 3.20
N LEU A 205 10.07 -5.11 3.14
CA LEU A 205 10.49 -6.14 2.18
C LEU A 205 10.17 -5.78 0.72
N GLU A 206 9.35 -4.77 0.49
CA GLU A 206 9.12 -4.20 -0.84
C GLU A 206 10.43 -3.68 -1.45
N ILE A 207 11.30 -3.07 -0.63
CA ILE A 207 12.55 -2.45 -1.10
C ILE A 207 13.52 -3.47 -1.75
N PRO A 208 13.87 -4.60 -1.10
CA PRO A 208 14.70 -5.62 -1.75
C PRO A 208 14.10 -6.17 -3.04
N VAL A 209 12.78 -6.37 -3.06
CA VAL A 209 12.07 -6.87 -4.25
C VAL A 209 12.09 -5.84 -5.36
N ALA A 210 11.79 -4.57 -5.06
CA ALA A 210 11.83 -3.48 -6.02
C ALA A 210 13.25 -3.29 -6.60
N THR A 211 14.28 -3.38 -5.76
CA THR A 211 15.68 -3.29 -6.20
C THR A 211 16.06 -4.47 -7.10
N PHE A 212 15.64 -5.70 -6.75
CA PHE A 212 15.89 -6.86 -7.59
C PHE A 212 15.23 -6.74 -8.97
N VAL A 213 13.97 -6.29 -9.01
CA VAL A 213 13.24 -6.05 -10.26
C VAL A 213 13.91 -4.93 -11.08
N GLY A 214 14.33 -3.84 -10.42
CA GLY A 214 15.06 -2.74 -11.05
C GLY A 214 16.35 -3.21 -11.71
N TRP A 215 17.13 -4.02 -10.99
CA TRP A 215 18.33 -4.65 -11.56
C TRP A 215 18.02 -5.58 -12.74
N ALA A 216 17.04 -6.46 -12.59
CA ALA A 216 16.70 -7.44 -13.63
C ALA A 216 16.13 -6.80 -14.90
N VAL A 217 15.40 -5.68 -14.79
CA VAL A 217 14.74 -5.01 -15.93
C VAL A 217 15.60 -3.91 -16.54
N PHE A 218 16.29 -3.12 -15.70
CA PHE A 218 17.04 -1.94 -16.13
C PHE A 218 18.57 -2.13 -16.06
N GLY A 219 19.05 -3.20 -15.44
CA GLY A 219 20.48 -3.46 -15.25
C GLY A 219 21.14 -2.63 -14.17
N ASP A 220 20.38 -1.88 -13.38
CA ASP A 220 20.87 -0.99 -12.35
C ASP A 220 21.33 -1.78 -11.11
N LEU A 221 22.65 -1.94 -10.95
CA LEU A 221 23.22 -2.58 -9.78
C LEU A 221 23.21 -1.63 -8.58
N PRO A 222 22.76 -2.10 -7.41
CA PRO A 222 22.79 -1.29 -6.20
C PRO A 222 24.23 -0.98 -5.80
N ASN A 223 24.49 0.27 -5.39
CA ASN A 223 25.77 0.65 -4.82
C ASN A 223 25.97 0.02 -3.41
N GLY A 224 27.18 0.17 -2.83
CA GLY A 224 27.50 -0.47 -1.56
C GLY A 224 26.57 -0.08 -0.41
N LEU A 225 26.11 1.19 -0.34
CA LEU A 225 25.15 1.65 0.68
C LEU A 225 23.77 1.05 0.44
N ALA A 226 23.33 0.98 -0.81
CA ALA A 226 22.07 0.34 -1.15
C ALA A 226 22.10 -1.17 -0.83
N ALA A 227 23.21 -1.86 -1.11
CA ALA A 227 23.37 -3.27 -0.76
C ALA A 227 23.29 -3.49 0.77
N LEU A 228 23.92 -2.62 1.57
CA LEU A 228 23.78 -2.63 3.02
C LEU A 228 22.33 -2.40 3.47
N GLY A 229 21.66 -1.41 2.89
CA GLY A 229 20.25 -1.10 3.16
C GLY A 229 19.32 -2.28 2.86
N ILE A 230 19.54 -2.98 1.72
CA ILE A 230 18.82 -4.21 1.37
C ILE A 230 19.00 -5.29 2.44
N ALA A 231 20.25 -5.53 2.87
CA ALA A 231 20.52 -6.53 3.91
C ALA A 231 19.82 -6.18 5.24
N VAL A 232 19.81 -4.90 5.63
CA VAL A 232 19.13 -4.43 6.85
C VAL A 232 17.61 -4.60 6.74
N THR A 233 16.98 -4.19 5.63
CA THR A 233 15.52 -4.33 5.44
C THR A 233 15.09 -5.80 5.40
N MET A 234 15.84 -6.66 4.70
CA MET A 234 15.61 -8.10 4.69
C MET A 234 15.73 -8.70 6.08
N GLY A 235 16.80 -8.34 6.81
CA GLY A 235 17.04 -8.82 8.18
C GLY A 235 15.90 -8.43 9.12
N ALA A 236 15.42 -7.19 9.06
CA ALA A 236 14.31 -6.70 9.86
C ALA A 236 13.01 -7.46 9.55
N GLY A 237 12.66 -7.61 8.26
CA GLY A 237 11.46 -8.33 7.84
C GLY A 237 11.50 -9.83 8.21
N LEU A 238 12.62 -10.50 7.94
CA LEU A 238 12.81 -11.92 8.27
C LEU A 238 12.79 -12.15 9.79
N TYR A 239 13.38 -11.25 10.58
CA TYR A 239 13.34 -11.33 12.04
C TYR A 239 11.89 -11.35 12.56
N ILE A 240 11.04 -10.45 12.10
CA ILE A 240 9.63 -10.44 12.49
C ILE A 240 8.92 -11.72 12.05
N LEU A 241 9.14 -12.16 10.80
CA LEU A 241 8.54 -13.39 10.29
C LEU A 241 8.90 -14.62 11.14
N MET A 242 10.17 -14.75 11.51
CA MET A 242 10.64 -15.85 12.38
C MET A 242 10.02 -15.76 13.77
N ARG A 243 9.93 -14.59 14.36
CA ARG A 243 9.32 -14.37 15.68
C ARG A 243 7.82 -14.70 15.70
N GLU A 244 7.08 -14.27 14.71
CA GLU A 244 5.65 -14.60 14.59
C GLU A 244 5.43 -16.11 14.41
N ARG A 245 6.30 -16.80 13.65
CA ARG A 245 6.25 -18.26 13.53
C ARG A 245 6.52 -18.98 14.87
N ILE A 246 7.49 -18.50 15.65
CA ILE A 246 7.80 -19.07 16.97
C ILE A 246 6.62 -18.83 17.92
N ALA A 247 6.07 -17.62 17.96
CA ALA A 247 4.92 -17.29 18.78
C ALA A 247 3.68 -18.13 18.42
N ALA A 248 3.43 -18.35 17.13
CA ALA A 248 2.32 -19.19 16.67
C ALA A 248 2.46 -20.67 17.08
N ARG A 249 3.68 -21.19 17.15
CA ARG A 249 3.96 -22.58 17.57
C ARG A 249 3.88 -22.78 19.09
N SER A 250 4.03 -21.72 19.88
CA SER A 250 3.97 -21.78 21.34
C SER A 250 2.54 -21.71 21.89
N LEU A 251 1.52 -21.45 21.05
CA LEU A 251 0.14 -21.52 21.45
C LEU A 251 -0.31 -22.99 21.43
N PRO A 252 -0.94 -23.49 22.53
CA PRO A 252 -1.48 -24.85 22.53
C PRO A 252 -2.55 -24.98 21.44
N ALA A 253 -2.51 -26.11 20.72
CA ALA A 253 -3.55 -26.45 19.75
C ALA A 253 -4.91 -26.49 20.48
N LYS A 254 -5.82 -25.59 20.07
CA LYS A 254 -7.21 -25.58 20.51
C LYS A 254 -8.01 -26.61 19.74
#